data_8509f5db3c1fd0a12dd47235651601eb
#
_entry.id   8509f5db3c1fd0a12dd47235651601eb
#
_cell.length_a   1.000
_cell.length_b   1.000
_cell.length_c   1.000
_cell.angle_alpha   90.00
_cell.angle_beta   90.00
_cell.angle_gamma   90.00
#
_symmetry.space_group_name_H-M   'P 1'
#
loop_
_entity.id
_entity.type
_entity.pdbx_description
1 polymer ?
#
loop_
_entity_poly.entity_id
_entity_poly.type
_entity_poly.pdbx_seq_one_letter_code
_entity_poly.pdbx_strand_id
1 'polypeptide(L)'
;MYIYDKVNFDLHFHKNYEIVYVISGSAIYSVNGKTKTLEQGDFALCLSNEIHSVNSIGESKIWIGVFSEDFIHEFAKHQKGRVGVDFSFKCPESLMRYLSENLIKTELSDIFLIKSCLYALCSEYLKQIPLEENNGRKASIMGAVVEYVENNYKKPISLATLAESLGYEYCYFSKMFNRLFSMRFNDYINIYRFNEACAMLTESNLSITEILYECGFQSVRSFNNTFKRLSGVSPTQWRSRTSETRLTNT
;
A
#
# COMPACT_ATOMS: atom_id res chain seq x y z
N MET A 1 -5.37 9.19 6.69
CA MET A 1 -6.21 9.53 5.53
C MET A 1 -6.01 11.00 5.23
N TYR A 2 -5.71 11.37 3.99
CA TYR A 2 -5.28 12.73 3.65
C TYR A 2 -5.87 13.18 2.31
N ILE A 3 -6.03 14.50 2.15
CA ILE A 3 -6.36 15.13 0.86
C ILE A 3 -5.08 15.78 0.33
N TYR A 4 -4.79 15.52 -0.94
CA TYR A 4 -3.63 16.05 -1.64
C TYR A 4 -4.10 16.96 -2.78
N ASP A 5 -3.57 18.18 -2.81
CA ASP A 5 -3.61 19.02 -3.99
C ASP A 5 -2.38 18.63 -4.85
N LYS A 6 -2.61 17.85 -5.89
CA LYS A 6 -1.57 17.26 -6.75
C LYS A 6 -0.73 16.19 -6.02
N VAL A 7 -0.87 14.96 -6.43
CA VAL A 7 -0.12 13.80 -5.91
C VAL A 7 0.77 13.19 -7.00
N ASN A 8 1.94 12.74 -6.60
CA ASN A 8 2.86 12.00 -7.45
C ASN A 8 3.58 10.97 -6.60
N PHE A 9 2.95 9.82 -6.42
CA PHE A 9 3.54 8.68 -5.70
C PHE A 9 4.00 7.64 -6.68
N ASP A 10 5.31 7.45 -6.71
CA ASP A 10 5.96 6.42 -7.50
C ASP A 10 5.50 5.02 -7.09
N LEU A 11 5.85 4.05 -7.92
CA LEU A 11 5.50 2.66 -7.71
C LEU A 11 5.99 2.15 -6.35
N HIS A 12 5.06 1.73 -5.50
CA HIS A 12 5.29 1.23 -4.15
C HIS A 12 4.25 0.18 -3.76
N PHE A 13 4.37 -0.38 -2.58
CA PHE A 13 3.38 -1.28 -1.98
C PHE A 13 3.49 -1.22 -0.45
N HIS A 14 2.44 -1.66 0.23
CA HIS A 14 2.41 -1.80 1.69
C HIS A 14 1.40 -2.88 2.11
N LYS A 15 1.47 -3.35 3.35
CA LYS A 15 0.54 -4.35 3.91
C LYS A 15 -0.89 -3.83 4.06
N ASN A 16 -1.05 -2.53 4.14
CA ASN A 16 -2.35 -1.90 4.33
C ASN A 16 -3.17 -1.91 3.03
N TYR A 17 -4.46 -1.79 3.17
CA TYR A 17 -5.37 -1.44 2.07
C TYR A 17 -5.27 0.05 1.79
N GLU A 18 -5.49 0.44 0.54
CA GLU A 18 -5.57 1.84 0.14
C GLU A 18 -6.82 2.09 -0.69
N ILE A 19 -7.54 3.15 -0.36
CA ILE A 19 -8.62 3.67 -1.20
C ILE A 19 -8.20 5.06 -1.68
N VAL A 20 -8.28 5.25 -3.00
CA VAL A 20 -8.10 6.53 -3.66
C VAL A 20 -9.45 7.03 -4.14
N TYR A 21 -9.74 8.31 -3.97
CA TYR A 21 -10.92 8.98 -4.49
C TYR A 21 -10.53 10.30 -5.15
N VAL A 22 -10.98 10.50 -6.39
CA VAL A 22 -10.74 11.74 -7.14
C VAL A 22 -11.84 12.75 -6.83
N ILE A 23 -11.50 13.75 -6.00
CA ILE A 23 -12.42 14.83 -5.61
C ILE A 23 -12.64 15.79 -6.79
N SER A 24 -11.57 16.14 -7.52
CA SER A 24 -11.62 16.96 -8.73
C SER A 24 -10.39 16.69 -9.60
N GLY A 25 -10.52 16.96 -10.92
CA GLY A 25 -9.49 16.67 -11.90
C GLY A 25 -9.40 15.18 -12.22
N SER A 26 -8.19 14.70 -12.52
CA SER A 26 -7.95 13.30 -12.87
C SER A 26 -6.56 12.83 -12.42
N ALA A 27 -6.39 11.50 -12.33
CA ALA A 27 -5.12 10.88 -11.99
C ALA A 27 -4.90 9.58 -12.75
N ILE A 28 -3.65 9.27 -13.06
CA ILE A 28 -3.25 7.94 -13.51
C ILE A 28 -3.03 7.08 -12.26
N TYR A 29 -3.75 5.98 -12.15
CA TYR A 29 -3.61 5.00 -11.09
C TYR A 29 -3.23 3.65 -11.67
N SER A 30 -2.22 3.02 -11.09
CA SER A 30 -1.75 1.70 -11.52
C SER A 30 -1.79 0.73 -10.35
N VAL A 31 -2.29 -0.49 -10.58
CA VAL A 31 -2.27 -1.59 -9.62
C VAL A 31 -1.80 -2.86 -10.34
N ASN A 32 -0.73 -3.48 -9.85
CA ASN A 32 -0.16 -4.72 -10.40
C ASN A 32 0.07 -4.66 -11.93
N GLY A 33 0.50 -3.51 -12.44
CA GLY A 33 0.77 -3.26 -13.86
C GLY A 33 -0.47 -3.00 -14.72
N LYS A 34 -1.68 -3.04 -14.17
CA LYS A 34 -2.89 -2.50 -14.83
C LYS A 34 -2.97 -1.01 -14.54
N THR A 35 -3.15 -0.20 -15.56
CA THR A 35 -3.20 1.27 -15.43
C THR A 35 -4.52 1.81 -15.95
N LYS A 36 -5.09 2.76 -15.21
CA LYS A 36 -6.29 3.50 -15.60
C LYS A 36 -6.14 4.99 -15.30
N THR A 37 -6.83 5.81 -16.07
CA THR A 37 -7.14 7.17 -15.68
C THR A 37 -8.39 7.16 -14.83
N LEU A 38 -8.27 7.68 -13.61
CA LEU A 38 -9.39 7.94 -12.72
C LEU A 38 -9.83 9.38 -12.92
N GLU A 39 -11.12 9.57 -13.10
CA GLU A 39 -11.76 10.87 -13.26
C GLU A 39 -12.48 11.28 -11.98
N GLN A 40 -12.93 12.54 -11.91
CA GLN A 40 -13.73 13.02 -10.78
C GLN A 40 -14.90 12.09 -10.47
N GLY A 41 -15.00 11.70 -9.20
CA GLY A 41 -16.03 10.78 -8.70
C GLY A 41 -15.62 9.31 -8.71
N ASP A 42 -14.49 8.96 -9.32
CA ASP A 42 -13.98 7.59 -9.30
C ASP A 42 -13.31 7.26 -7.97
N PHE A 43 -13.54 6.04 -7.51
CA PHE A 43 -12.79 5.37 -6.45
C PHE A 43 -11.90 4.29 -7.04
N ALA A 44 -10.79 4.01 -6.37
CA ALA A 44 -9.98 2.83 -6.59
C ALA A 44 -9.62 2.19 -5.26
N LEU A 45 -9.67 0.85 -5.20
CA LEU A 45 -9.24 0.05 -4.05
C LEU A 45 -7.99 -0.74 -4.44
N CYS A 46 -6.91 -0.52 -3.70
CA CYS A 46 -5.71 -1.34 -3.70
C CYS A 46 -5.74 -2.29 -2.51
N LEU A 47 -5.55 -3.58 -2.78
CA LEU A 47 -5.52 -4.61 -1.76
C LEU A 47 -4.14 -4.68 -1.09
N SER A 48 -4.09 -5.35 0.07
CA SER A 48 -2.83 -5.58 0.80
C SER A 48 -1.75 -6.16 -0.10
N ASN A 49 -0.54 -5.60 -0.03
CA ASN A 49 0.65 -6.02 -0.78
C ASN A 49 0.55 -5.86 -2.32
N GLU A 50 -0.45 -5.20 -2.86
CA GLU A 50 -0.48 -4.87 -4.28
C GLU A 50 0.46 -3.71 -4.59
N ILE A 51 1.20 -3.83 -5.69
CA ILE A 51 2.11 -2.78 -6.17
C ILE A 51 1.29 -1.74 -6.90
N HIS A 52 1.37 -0.49 -6.45
CA HIS A 52 0.54 0.59 -6.99
C HIS A 52 1.29 1.92 -7.08
N SER A 53 0.73 2.83 -7.86
CA SER A 53 1.19 4.21 -7.98
C SER A 53 0.01 5.12 -8.31
N VAL A 54 0.10 6.39 -7.89
CA VAL A 54 -0.89 7.42 -8.21
C VAL A 54 -0.20 8.70 -8.65
N ASN A 55 -0.58 9.21 -9.81
CA ASN A 55 0.01 10.39 -10.41
C ASN A 55 -1.09 11.32 -10.94
N SER A 56 -1.17 12.52 -10.41
CA SER A 56 -2.10 13.56 -10.85
C SER A 56 -1.87 13.97 -12.30
N ILE A 57 -2.96 14.20 -13.02
CA ILE A 57 -2.96 14.83 -14.35
C ILE A 57 -3.37 16.28 -14.16
N GLY A 58 -2.43 17.22 -14.38
CA GLY A 58 -2.69 18.65 -14.20
C GLY A 58 -3.08 19.03 -12.77
N GLU A 59 -4.02 19.97 -12.63
CA GLU A 59 -4.60 20.35 -11.34
C GLU A 59 -5.64 19.31 -10.92
N SER A 60 -5.42 18.68 -9.76
CA SER A 60 -6.32 17.65 -9.26
C SER A 60 -6.32 17.62 -7.74
N LYS A 61 -7.44 17.21 -7.16
CA LYS A 61 -7.60 17.01 -5.71
C LYS A 61 -7.99 15.58 -5.43
N ILE A 62 -7.18 14.89 -4.66
CA ILE A 62 -7.29 13.44 -4.44
C ILE A 62 -7.29 13.15 -2.95
N TRP A 63 -8.27 12.39 -2.49
CA TRP A 63 -8.29 11.82 -1.16
C TRP A 63 -7.70 10.41 -1.19
N ILE A 64 -6.81 10.12 -0.23
CA ILE A 64 -6.18 8.81 -0.07
C ILE A 64 -6.38 8.34 1.37
N GLY A 65 -6.97 7.18 1.51
CA GLY A 65 -7.17 6.50 2.78
C GLY A 65 -6.38 5.21 2.85
N VAL A 66 -5.34 5.17 3.70
CA VAL A 66 -4.56 3.96 3.99
C VAL A 66 -4.98 3.43 5.35
N PHE A 67 -5.29 2.13 5.46
CA PHE A 67 -5.81 1.50 6.68
C PHE A 67 -5.48 -0.01 6.72
N SER A 68 -5.35 -0.56 7.95
CA SER A 68 -5.08 -1.97 8.16
C SER A 68 -6.33 -2.84 7.92
N GLU A 69 -6.12 -4.16 7.75
CA GLU A 69 -7.21 -5.14 7.63
C GLU A 69 -8.15 -5.17 8.84
N ASP A 70 -7.69 -4.72 10.02
CA ASP A 70 -8.52 -4.66 11.25
C ASP A 70 -9.74 -3.75 11.10
N PHE A 71 -9.67 -2.78 10.19
CA PHE A 71 -10.80 -1.90 9.89
C PHE A 71 -11.87 -2.58 9.03
N ILE A 72 -11.49 -3.61 8.26
CA ILE A 72 -12.35 -4.29 7.28
C ILE A 72 -12.17 -5.82 7.32
N HIS A 73 -12.04 -6.39 8.50
CA HIS A 73 -11.69 -7.79 8.73
C HIS A 73 -12.52 -8.78 7.92
N GLU A 74 -13.84 -8.62 7.87
CA GLU A 74 -14.72 -9.54 7.11
C GLU A 74 -14.52 -9.43 5.60
N PHE A 75 -14.24 -8.23 5.08
CA PHE A 75 -13.87 -8.04 3.68
C PHE A 75 -12.52 -8.71 3.38
N ALA A 76 -11.50 -8.48 4.22
CA ALA A 76 -10.18 -9.09 4.07
C ALA A 76 -10.26 -10.62 4.07
N LYS A 77 -11.07 -11.20 4.97
CA LYS A 77 -11.34 -12.64 5.02
C LYS A 77 -12.06 -13.14 3.74
N HIS A 78 -13.07 -12.39 3.28
CA HIS A 78 -13.80 -12.72 2.05
C HIS A 78 -12.93 -12.64 0.81
N GLN A 79 -12.01 -11.69 0.76
CA GLN A 79 -11.11 -11.44 -0.36
C GLN A 79 -9.90 -12.39 -0.37
N LYS A 80 -9.55 -13.02 0.76
CA LYS A 80 -8.35 -13.85 0.90
C LYS A 80 -8.23 -14.91 -0.21
N GLY A 81 -7.09 -14.88 -0.94
CA GLY A 81 -6.84 -15.76 -2.08
C GLY A 81 -7.55 -15.35 -3.38
N ARG A 82 -8.26 -14.23 -3.38
CA ARG A 82 -8.96 -13.69 -4.55
C ARG A 82 -8.47 -12.28 -4.88
N VAL A 83 -8.56 -11.90 -6.13
CA VAL A 83 -8.22 -10.57 -6.62
C VAL A 83 -9.38 -10.00 -7.44
N GLY A 84 -9.55 -8.70 -7.41
CA GLY A 84 -10.52 -8.03 -8.26
C GLY A 84 -10.13 -8.12 -9.74
N VAL A 85 -11.09 -8.35 -10.62
CA VAL A 85 -10.86 -8.24 -12.06
C VAL A 85 -10.50 -6.81 -12.46
N ASP A 86 -10.86 -5.86 -11.62
CA ASP A 86 -10.58 -4.44 -11.73
C ASP A 86 -10.34 -3.83 -10.33
N PHE A 87 -9.91 -2.58 -10.28
CA PHE A 87 -9.68 -1.86 -9.02
C PHE A 87 -10.52 -0.58 -8.89
N SER A 88 -11.12 -0.08 -9.98
CA SER A 88 -11.87 1.20 -10.00
C SER A 88 -13.38 0.98 -10.00
N PHE A 89 -14.10 1.80 -9.22
CA PHE A 89 -15.55 1.73 -9.06
C PHE A 89 -16.13 3.12 -8.75
N LYS A 90 -17.46 3.24 -8.79
CA LYS A 90 -18.17 4.48 -8.43
C LYS A 90 -19.13 4.24 -7.28
N CYS A 91 -19.35 5.27 -6.48
CA CYS A 91 -20.36 5.24 -5.43
C CYS A 91 -21.64 5.99 -5.87
N PRO A 92 -22.83 5.49 -5.48
CA PRO A 92 -24.07 6.23 -5.71
C PRO A 92 -24.08 7.53 -4.88
N GLU A 93 -24.83 8.54 -5.35
CA GLU A 93 -24.85 9.88 -4.76
C GLU A 93 -25.21 9.88 -3.27
N SER A 94 -26.14 9.02 -2.86
CA SER A 94 -26.54 8.88 -1.45
C SER A 94 -25.37 8.44 -0.56
N LEU A 95 -24.56 7.48 -1.02
CA LEU A 95 -23.36 7.03 -0.32
C LEU A 95 -22.28 8.11 -0.36
N MET A 96 -22.09 8.79 -1.49
CA MET A 96 -21.11 9.88 -1.60
C MET A 96 -21.37 11.00 -0.61
N ARG A 97 -22.63 11.38 -0.37
CA ARG A 97 -22.99 12.37 0.66
C ARG A 97 -22.55 11.90 2.03
N TYR A 98 -22.88 10.67 2.39
CA TYR A 98 -22.49 10.07 3.67
C TYR A 98 -20.96 10.02 3.86
N LEU A 99 -20.23 9.56 2.84
CA LEU A 99 -18.76 9.49 2.89
C LEU A 99 -18.11 10.87 2.98
N SER A 100 -18.64 11.85 2.28
CA SER A 100 -18.12 13.22 2.31
C SER A 100 -18.24 13.86 3.69
N GLU A 101 -19.31 13.59 4.39
CA GLU A 101 -19.58 14.13 5.74
C GLU A 101 -18.79 13.39 6.82
N ASN A 102 -18.58 12.07 6.67
CA ASN A 102 -18.12 11.21 7.77
C ASN A 102 -16.73 10.60 7.57
N LEU A 103 -16.15 10.65 6.36
CA LEU A 103 -14.84 10.06 6.09
C LEU A 103 -13.87 11.04 5.40
N ILE A 104 -14.33 11.79 4.42
CA ILE A 104 -13.45 12.56 3.53
C ILE A 104 -13.08 13.92 4.13
N LYS A 105 -14.01 14.61 4.78
CA LYS A 105 -13.84 15.99 5.27
C LYS A 105 -13.62 16.12 6.78
N THR A 106 -13.69 15.04 7.53
CA THR A 106 -13.79 15.08 9.00
C THR A 106 -12.47 14.70 9.66
N GLU A 107 -12.16 15.33 10.80
CA GLU A 107 -11.18 14.78 11.73
C GLU A 107 -11.69 13.44 12.26
N LEU A 108 -10.97 12.37 11.90
CA LEU A 108 -11.42 11.00 12.11
C LEU A 108 -11.14 10.58 13.57
N SER A 109 -12.12 10.71 14.43
CA SER A 109 -12.04 10.31 15.85
C SER A 109 -12.87 9.08 16.19
N ASP A 110 -13.98 8.83 15.46
CA ASP A 110 -14.89 7.72 15.73
C ASP A 110 -14.53 6.50 14.88
N ILE A 111 -13.94 5.48 15.52
CA ILE A 111 -13.55 4.25 14.87
C ILE A 111 -14.73 3.46 14.26
N PHE A 112 -15.90 3.50 14.89
CA PHE A 112 -17.09 2.79 14.38
C PHE A 112 -17.61 3.47 13.12
N LEU A 113 -17.60 4.80 13.10
CA LEU A 113 -17.98 5.58 11.94
C LEU A 113 -17.03 5.35 10.75
N ILE A 114 -15.72 5.37 11.02
CA ILE A 114 -14.69 5.04 10.00
C ILE A 114 -14.94 3.64 9.44
N LYS A 115 -15.10 2.63 10.30
CA LYS A 115 -15.36 1.25 9.87
C LYS A 115 -16.64 1.16 9.04
N SER A 116 -17.72 1.82 9.44
CA SER A 116 -18.98 1.80 8.67
C SER A 116 -18.80 2.37 7.27
N CYS A 117 -18.07 3.47 7.12
CA CYS A 117 -17.75 4.06 5.81
C CYS A 117 -16.89 3.13 4.95
N LEU A 118 -15.85 2.52 5.54
CA LEU A 118 -14.97 1.59 4.83
C LEU A 118 -15.70 0.32 4.40
N TYR A 119 -16.57 -0.25 5.24
CA TYR A 119 -17.41 -1.39 4.83
C TYR A 119 -18.41 -1.03 3.75
N ALA A 120 -18.97 0.19 3.76
CA ALA A 120 -19.83 0.65 2.67
C ALA A 120 -19.08 0.74 1.34
N LEU A 121 -17.83 1.26 1.36
CA LEU A 121 -16.95 1.28 0.17
C LEU A 121 -16.60 -0.13 -0.30
N CYS A 122 -16.24 -1.05 0.60
CA CYS A 122 -16.00 -2.45 0.26
C CYS A 122 -17.24 -3.13 -0.36
N SER A 123 -18.43 -2.82 0.15
CA SER A 123 -19.68 -3.33 -0.42
C SER A 123 -19.92 -2.82 -1.84
N GLU A 124 -19.70 -1.52 -2.11
CA GLU A 124 -19.83 -0.98 -3.46
C GLU A 124 -18.79 -1.56 -4.42
N TYR A 125 -17.56 -1.76 -3.96
CA TYR A 125 -16.52 -2.44 -4.72
C TYR A 125 -16.97 -3.85 -5.13
N LEU A 126 -17.45 -4.67 -4.19
CA LEU A 126 -17.88 -6.05 -4.46
C LEU A 126 -19.12 -6.14 -5.37
N LYS A 127 -19.99 -5.13 -5.38
CA LYS A 127 -21.15 -5.09 -6.31
C LYS A 127 -20.73 -4.88 -7.76
N GLN A 128 -19.62 -4.17 -8.00
CA GLN A 128 -19.19 -3.76 -9.32
C GLN A 128 -18.01 -4.60 -9.84
N ILE A 129 -17.19 -5.12 -8.94
CA ILE A 129 -15.94 -5.81 -9.27
C ILE A 129 -16.02 -7.26 -8.81
N PRO A 130 -16.18 -8.21 -9.73
CA PRO A 130 -16.07 -9.63 -9.41
C PRO A 130 -14.70 -9.97 -8.85
N LEU A 131 -14.68 -10.80 -7.81
CA LEU A 131 -13.44 -11.39 -7.29
C LEU A 131 -13.20 -12.75 -7.97
N GLU A 132 -12.05 -12.89 -8.58
CA GLU A 132 -11.59 -14.15 -9.16
C GLU A 132 -10.55 -14.81 -8.24
N GLU A 133 -10.55 -16.14 -8.23
CA GLU A 133 -9.48 -16.87 -7.54
C GLU A 133 -8.12 -16.49 -8.14
N ASN A 134 -7.17 -16.25 -7.28
CA ASN A 134 -5.80 -15.89 -7.65
C ASN A 134 -5.03 -17.11 -8.20
N ASN A 135 -5.66 -17.86 -9.12
CA ASN A 135 -5.18 -19.15 -9.62
C ASN A 135 -4.24 -19.05 -10.83
N GLY A 136 -3.93 -17.83 -11.29
CA GLY A 136 -3.01 -17.63 -12.39
C GLY A 136 -1.56 -17.89 -11.98
N ARG A 137 -0.75 -18.52 -12.86
CA ARG A 137 0.69 -18.76 -12.62
C ARG A 137 1.44 -17.48 -12.22
N LYS A 138 1.04 -16.31 -12.75
CA LYS A 138 1.62 -15.00 -12.40
C LYS A 138 1.27 -14.61 -10.96
N ALA A 139 0.02 -14.78 -10.56
CA ALA A 139 -0.46 -14.49 -9.24
C ALA A 139 0.14 -15.42 -8.18
N SER A 140 0.30 -16.70 -8.50
CA SER A 140 1.00 -17.69 -7.68
C SER A 140 2.48 -17.28 -7.46
N ILE A 141 3.16 -16.78 -8.50
CA ILE A 141 4.55 -16.32 -8.40
C ILE A 141 4.63 -15.03 -7.57
N MET A 142 3.73 -14.08 -7.79
CA MET A 142 3.69 -12.85 -6.99
C MET A 142 3.44 -13.18 -5.51
N GLY A 143 2.47 -14.04 -5.21
CA GLY A 143 2.20 -14.51 -3.85
C GLY A 143 3.42 -15.20 -3.22
N ALA A 144 4.09 -16.08 -3.95
CA ALA A 144 5.29 -16.76 -3.47
C ALA A 144 6.46 -15.78 -3.21
N VAL A 145 6.61 -14.75 -4.03
CA VAL A 145 7.61 -13.68 -3.78
C VAL A 145 7.28 -12.91 -2.51
N VAL A 146 6.02 -12.49 -2.34
CA VAL A 146 5.56 -11.79 -1.13
C VAL A 146 5.82 -12.65 0.10
N GLU A 147 5.35 -13.88 0.11
CA GLU A 147 5.53 -14.83 1.22
C GLU A 147 7.02 -15.07 1.53
N TYR A 148 7.85 -15.25 0.50
CA TYR A 148 9.30 -15.41 0.71
C TYR A 148 9.92 -14.18 1.36
N VAL A 149 9.58 -12.98 0.89
CA VAL A 149 10.11 -11.73 1.44
C VAL A 149 9.61 -11.51 2.86
N GLU A 150 8.33 -11.73 3.14
CA GLU A 150 7.75 -11.65 4.49
C GLU A 150 8.48 -12.52 5.50
N ASN A 151 8.80 -13.75 5.11
CA ASN A 151 9.48 -14.70 5.99
C ASN A 151 10.98 -14.47 6.12
N ASN A 152 11.60 -13.70 5.21
CA ASN A 152 13.06 -13.60 5.13
C ASN A 152 13.64 -12.18 5.09
N TYR A 153 12.82 -11.11 5.06
CA TYR A 153 13.31 -9.73 4.87
C TYR A 153 14.34 -9.27 5.90
N LYS A 154 14.31 -9.84 7.11
CA LYS A 154 15.28 -9.55 8.18
C LYS A 154 16.69 -10.08 7.88
N LYS A 155 16.81 -11.04 6.98
CA LYS A 155 18.07 -11.68 6.59
C LYS A 155 18.62 -11.07 5.30
N PRO A 156 19.90 -11.26 5.00
CA PRO A 156 20.43 -11.01 3.66
C PRO A 156 19.77 -11.96 2.66
N ILE A 157 18.95 -11.41 1.76
CA ILE A 157 18.30 -12.15 0.67
C ILE A 157 18.61 -11.51 -0.68
N SER A 158 18.61 -12.31 -1.71
CA SER A 158 18.90 -11.89 -3.09
C SER A 158 17.88 -12.48 -4.05
N LEU A 159 17.79 -11.90 -5.25
CA LEU A 159 16.95 -12.48 -6.30
C LEU A 159 17.42 -13.90 -6.70
N ALA A 160 18.72 -14.19 -6.57
CA ALA A 160 19.26 -15.53 -6.84
C ALA A 160 18.75 -16.55 -5.82
N THR A 161 18.82 -16.23 -4.52
CA THR A 161 18.30 -17.12 -3.46
C THR A 161 16.80 -17.32 -3.54
N LEU A 162 16.05 -16.28 -3.95
CA LEU A 162 14.62 -16.39 -4.20
C LEU A 162 14.33 -17.30 -5.42
N ALA A 163 15.03 -17.10 -6.54
CA ALA A 163 14.86 -17.93 -7.73
C ALA A 163 15.11 -19.42 -7.43
N GLU A 164 16.19 -19.71 -6.72
CA GLU A 164 16.54 -21.07 -6.26
C GLU A 164 15.43 -21.67 -5.39
N SER A 165 14.94 -20.92 -4.39
CA SER A 165 13.86 -21.39 -3.48
C SER A 165 12.56 -21.70 -4.22
N LEU A 166 12.29 -21.05 -5.35
CA LEU A 166 11.11 -21.26 -6.17
C LEU A 166 11.34 -22.23 -7.34
N GLY A 167 12.54 -22.81 -7.46
CA GLY A 167 12.89 -23.76 -8.49
C GLY A 167 13.06 -23.15 -9.89
N TYR A 168 13.44 -21.89 -9.99
CA TYR A 168 13.65 -21.18 -11.25
C TYR A 168 15.12 -20.92 -11.54
N GLU A 169 15.47 -20.95 -12.82
CA GLU A 169 16.76 -20.46 -13.29
C GLU A 169 16.82 -18.92 -13.16
N TYR A 170 17.96 -18.39 -12.67
CA TYR A 170 18.14 -16.99 -12.31
C TYR A 170 17.82 -16.01 -13.46
N CYS A 171 18.36 -16.25 -14.67
CA CYS A 171 18.17 -15.32 -15.78
C CYS A 171 16.71 -15.24 -16.23
N TYR A 172 16.03 -16.37 -16.24
CA TYR A 172 14.59 -16.42 -16.52
C TYR A 172 13.78 -15.70 -15.44
N PHE A 173 14.05 -16.01 -14.16
CA PHE A 173 13.34 -15.44 -13.03
C PHE A 173 13.56 -13.92 -12.93
N SER A 174 14.78 -13.44 -13.17
CA SER A 174 15.10 -12.01 -13.14
C SER A 174 14.28 -11.20 -14.16
N LYS A 175 14.17 -11.69 -15.40
CA LYS A 175 13.33 -11.05 -16.43
C LYS A 175 11.86 -11.09 -16.04
N MET A 176 11.40 -12.21 -15.51
CA MET A 176 10.02 -12.39 -15.06
C MET A 176 9.70 -11.46 -13.87
N PHE A 177 10.58 -11.42 -12.87
CA PHE A 177 10.43 -10.55 -11.70
C PHE A 177 10.30 -9.08 -12.12
N ASN A 178 11.25 -8.56 -12.91
CA ASN A 178 11.22 -7.18 -13.37
C ASN A 178 9.96 -6.85 -14.17
N ARG A 179 9.43 -7.79 -14.94
CA ARG A 179 8.18 -7.61 -15.69
C ARG A 179 6.93 -7.63 -14.80
N LEU A 180 6.92 -8.48 -13.75
CA LEU A 180 5.77 -8.60 -12.83
C LEU A 180 5.71 -7.46 -11.82
N PHE A 181 6.87 -7.08 -11.29
CA PHE A 181 6.97 -6.09 -10.21
C PHE A 181 7.32 -4.69 -10.71
N SER A 182 7.72 -4.54 -11.98
CA SER A 182 8.15 -3.27 -12.59
C SER A 182 9.25 -2.54 -11.80
N MET A 183 10.00 -3.26 -10.97
CA MET A 183 11.09 -2.74 -10.15
C MET A 183 12.17 -3.81 -9.91
N ARG A 184 13.34 -3.37 -9.42
CA ARG A 184 14.41 -4.29 -9.03
C ARG A 184 14.11 -4.95 -7.69
N PHE A 185 14.56 -6.20 -7.51
CA PHE A 185 14.34 -6.93 -6.25
C PHE A 185 14.90 -6.22 -5.02
N ASN A 186 16.06 -5.57 -5.12
CA ASN A 186 16.62 -4.79 -4.02
C ASN A 186 15.75 -3.59 -3.64
N ASP A 187 15.11 -2.95 -4.61
CA ASP A 187 14.18 -1.85 -4.34
C ASP A 187 12.91 -2.40 -3.67
N TYR A 188 12.40 -3.53 -4.14
CA TYR A 188 11.28 -4.24 -3.53
C TYR A 188 11.54 -4.56 -2.05
N ILE A 189 12.67 -5.20 -1.73
CA ILE A 189 13.05 -5.51 -0.34
C ILE A 189 13.19 -4.24 0.50
N ASN A 190 13.82 -3.20 -0.05
CA ASN A 190 14.02 -1.95 0.67
C ASN A 190 12.71 -1.21 0.96
N ILE A 191 11.72 -1.28 0.07
CA ILE A 191 10.37 -0.75 0.32
C ILE A 191 9.70 -1.58 1.44
N TYR A 192 9.81 -2.90 1.40
CA TYR A 192 9.26 -3.77 2.44
C TYR A 192 9.85 -3.43 3.81
N ARG A 193 11.19 -3.40 3.92
CA ARG A 193 11.91 -3.03 5.15
C ARG A 193 11.58 -1.63 5.64
N PHE A 194 11.39 -0.69 4.74
CA PHE A 194 10.98 0.68 5.08
C PHE A 194 9.59 0.71 5.71
N ASN A 195 8.61 -0.02 5.15
CA ASN A 195 7.26 -0.10 5.70
C ASN A 195 7.26 -0.70 7.11
N GLU A 196 8.03 -1.76 7.34
CA GLU A 196 8.22 -2.35 8.68
C GLU A 196 8.88 -1.35 9.64
N ALA A 197 9.87 -0.60 9.18
CA ALA A 197 10.51 0.42 9.99
C ALA A 197 9.55 1.56 10.36
N CYS A 198 8.68 2.00 9.46
CA CYS A 198 7.65 3.00 9.75
C CYS A 198 6.69 2.52 10.85
N ALA A 199 6.24 1.26 10.77
CA ALA A 199 5.40 0.66 11.81
C ALA A 199 6.12 0.62 13.17
N MET A 200 7.36 0.12 13.21
CA MET A 200 8.15 0.05 14.45
C MET A 200 8.46 1.45 15.02
N LEU A 201 8.76 2.43 14.17
CA LEU A 201 8.99 3.82 14.60
C LEU A 201 7.77 4.43 15.26
N THR A 202 6.58 4.02 14.83
CA THR A 202 5.31 4.51 15.35
C THR A 202 4.87 3.73 16.60
N GLU A 203 5.03 2.41 16.63
CA GLU A 203 4.39 1.53 17.61
C GLU A 203 5.30 1.09 18.75
N SER A 204 6.63 1.25 18.62
CA SER A 204 7.61 0.77 19.60
C SER A 204 8.49 1.88 20.17
N ASN A 205 9.10 1.59 21.34
CA ASN A 205 10.10 2.44 21.98
C ASN A 205 11.55 2.05 21.62
N LEU A 206 11.74 1.15 20.65
CA LEU A 206 13.07 0.74 20.20
C LEU A 206 13.87 1.93 19.67
N SER A 207 15.17 1.94 19.86
CA SER A 207 16.05 2.95 19.27
C SER A 207 16.04 2.85 17.73
N ILE A 208 16.40 3.93 17.06
CA ILE A 208 16.52 3.96 15.58
C ILE A 208 17.49 2.86 15.09
N THR A 209 18.55 2.60 15.85
CA THR A 209 19.55 1.58 15.53
C THR A 209 19.00 0.16 15.70
N GLU A 210 18.23 -0.10 16.74
CA GLU A 210 17.56 -1.40 16.92
C GLU A 210 16.57 -1.67 15.80
N ILE A 211 15.72 -0.67 15.46
CA ILE A 211 14.77 -0.78 14.35
C ILE A 211 15.45 -1.06 13.02
N LEU A 212 16.57 -0.40 12.75
CA LEU A 212 17.37 -0.63 11.55
C LEU A 212 17.72 -2.12 11.39
N TYR A 213 18.27 -2.74 12.44
CA TYR A 213 18.68 -4.15 12.40
C TYR A 213 17.48 -5.10 12.41
N GLU A 214 16.43 -4.81 13.18
CA GLU A 214 15.18 -5.58 13.21
C GLU A 214 14.48 -5.60 11.85
N CYS A 215 14.59 -4.51 11.06
CA CYS A 215 14.07 -4.47 9.69
C CYS A 215 15.03 -5.07 8.66
N GLY A 216 16.20 -5.59 9.05
CA GLY A 216 17.12 -6.30 8.17
C GLY A 216 18.03 -5.40 7.33
N PHE A 217 18.17 -4.11 7.65
CA PHE A 217 19.18 -3.26 7.03
C PHE A 217 20.56 -3.60 7.54
N GLN A 218 21.56 -3.62 6.65
CA GLN A 218 22.93 -4.01 6.97
C GLN A 218 23.81 -2.83 7.43
N SER A 219 23.33 -1.60 7.27
CA SER A 219 24.07 -0.40 7.68
C SER A 219 23.18 0.80 7.88
N VAL A 220 23.59 1.71 8.79
CA VAL A 220 22.94 2.99 9.05
C VAL A 220 22.82 3.83 7.79
N ARG A 221 23.86 3.81 6.93
CA ARG A 221 23.84 4.55 5.67
C ARG A 221 22.75 4.07 4.70
N SER A 222 22.64 2.75 4.52
CA SER A 222 21.60 2.16 3.65
C SER A 222 20.20 2.47 4.17
N PHE A 223 19.98 2.33 5.48
CA PHE A 223 18.74 2.65 6.14
C PHE A 223 18.32 4.12 5.93
N ASN A 224 19.19 5.05 6.31
CA ASN A 224 18.90 6.49 6.20
C ASN A 224 18.66 6.93 4.75
N ASN A 225 19.45 6.42 3.80
CA ASN A 225 19.26 6.73 2.39
C ASN A 225 17.92 6.22 1.86
N THR A 226 17.57 4.97 2.19
CA THR A 226 16.28 4.39 1.80
C THR A 226 15.13 5.17 2.42
N PHE A 227 15.22 5.44 3.73
CA PHE A 227 14.19 6.15 4.47
C PHE A 227 13.94 7.56 3.90
N LYS A 228 15.02 8.33 3.70
CA LYS A 228 14.93 9.67 3.12
C LYS A 228 14.41 9.66 1.68
N ARG A 229 14.82 8.67 0.87
CA ARG A 229 14.35 8.53 -0.52
C ARG A 229 12.85 8.26 -0.57
N LEU A 230 12.32 7.41 0.33
CA LEU A 230 10.92 6.97 0.29
C LEU A 230 9.96 7.91 1.05
N SER A 231 10.42 8.56 2.13
CA SER A 231 9.56 9.42 2.96
C SER A 231 9.88 10.93 2.86
N GLY A 232 10.98 11.29 2.23
CA GLY A 232 11.47 12.68 2.18
C GLY A 232 12.09 13.17 3.48
N VAL A 233 12.01 12.44 4.59
CA VAL A 233 12.50 12.82 5.92
C VAL A 233 13.43 11.78 6.52
N SER A 234 14.11 12.10 7.63
CA SER A 234 14.90 11.10 8.36
C SER A 234 14.01 10.24 9.28
N PRO A 235 14.49 9.03 9.70
CA PRO A 235 13.78 8.20 10.67
C PRO A 235 13.46 8.93 11.98
N THR A 236 14.39 9.77 12.46
CA THR A 236 14.19 10.57 13.66
C THR A 236 13.08 11.60 13.49
N GLN A 237 13.07 12.32 12.36
CA GLN A 237 12.00 13.28 12.04
C GLN A 237 10.63 12.58 11.87
N TRP A 238 10.63 11.40 11.27
CA TRP A 238 9.40 10.60 11.17
C TRP A 238 8.82 10.27 12.54
N ARG A 239 9.64 9.74 13.45
CA ARG A 239 9.22 9.42 14.82
C ARG A 239 8.68 10.64 15.58
N SER A 240 9.34 11.79 15.48
CA SER A 240 8.89 13.01 16.14
C SER A 240 7.49 13.43 15.66
N ARG A 241 7.25 13.42 14.33
CA ARG A 241 5.96 13.76 13.74
C ARG A 241 4.83 12.81 14.18
N THR A 242 5.11 11.51 14.22
CA THR A 242 4.12 10.51 14.64
C THR A 242 3.84 10.55 16.14
N SER A 243 4.81 10.94 16.95
CA SER A 243 4.64 11.14 18.40
C SER A 243 3.80 12.38 18.73
N GLU A 244 3.99 13.49 18.02
CA GLU A 244 3.18 14.71 18.16
C GLU A 244 1.70 14.45 17.80
N THR A 245 1.44 13.69 16.73
CA THR A 245 0.07 13.32 16.32
C THR A 245 -0.62 12.44 17.37
N ARG A 246 0.12 11.65 18.15
CA ARG A 246 -0.46 10.86 19.26
C ARG A 246 -0.81 11.70 20.48
N LEU A 247 -0.03 12.73 20.81
CA LEU A 247 -0.26 13.60 21.97
C LEU A 247 -1.44 14.57 21.75
N THR A 248 -1.78 14.86 20.50
CA THR A 248 -2.95 15.70 20.16
C THR A 248 -4.26 14.92 20.09
N ASN A 249 -4.22 13.58 20.14
CA ASN A 249 -5.39 12.68 20.08
C ASN A 249 -5.66 11.97 21.41
N THR A 250 -5.04 12.37 22.51
CA THR A 250 -5.32 11.98 23.89
C THR A 250 -5.93 13.13 24.66
#